data_7870ef094812e79efc3198e7e95b1824
#
_entry.id   7870ef094812e79efc3198e7e95b1824
#
_cell.length_a   1.000
_cell.length_b   1.000
_cell.length_c   1.000
_cell.angle_alpha   90.00
_cell.angle_beta   90.00
_cell.angle_gamma   90.00
#
_symmetry.space_group_name_H-M   'P 1'
#
loop_
_entity.id
_entity.type
_entity.pdbx_description
1 polymer ?
#
loop_
_entity_poly.entity_id
_entity_poly.type
_entity_poly.pdbx_seq_one_letter_code
_entity_poly.pdbx_strand_id
1 'polypeptide(L)'
;MKPILDKIVVVDIETTCWPRGETPKMEDGRDTKSEIIEIGICLLDINTKEITMSKGYIIKPENTTISSFCENLTTLKQEDVDKGQSLVSALSNIPDIYMTPRRVWSSYGFFDKDHISRECYEKRIKYPFSQRHLNVKTMF
;
A
#
# COMPACT_ATOMS: atom_id res chain seq x y z
N MET A 1 4.13 -22.09 -5.55
CA MET A 1 5.38 -21.50 -6.10
C MET A 1 6.52 -21.64 -5.11
N LYS A 2 7.69 -21.99 -5.62
CA LYS A 2 8.90 -22.10 -4.79
C LYS A 2 9.32 -20.70 -4.31
N PRO A 3 9.60 -20.49 -3.00
CA PRO A 3 10.04 -19.19 -2.49
C PRO A 3 11.42 -18.79 -3.02
N ILE A 4 11.63 -17.46 -3.12
CA ILE A 4 12.93 -16.86 -3.41
C ILE A 4 13.40 -16.17 -2.13
N LEU A 5 14.58 -16.54 -1.64
CA LEU A 5 15.07 -16.10 -0.33
C LEU A 5 16.32 -15.19 -0.43
N ASP A 6 16.39 -14.39 -1.48
CA ASP A 6 17.49 -13.47 -1.73
C ASP A 6 17.26 -12.06 -1.16
N LYS A 7 16.02 -11.61 -1.23
CA LYS A 7 15.61 -10.24 -0.89
C LYS A 7 14.30 -10.25 -0.11
N ILE A 8 14.10 -9.21 0.69
CA ILE A 8 12.83 -8.90 1.33
C ILE A 8 12.20 -7.72 0.59
N VAL A 9 10.94 -7.85 0.26
CA VAL A 9 10.15 -6.75 -0.29
C VAL A 9 9.69 -5.88 0.89
N VAL A 10 10.02 -4.60 0.89
CA VAL A 10 9.59 -3.65 1.93
C VAL A 10 8.51 -2.78 1.36
N VAL A 11 7.38 -2.68 2.04
CA VAL A 11 6.19 -1.95 1.59
C VAL A 11 5.73 -0.97 2.65
N ASP A 12 5.38 0.23 2.22
CA ASP A 12 4.69 1.23 3.03
C ASP A 12 3.61 1.87 2.17
N ILE A 13 2.41 2.04 2.72
CA ILE A 13 1.30 2.66 2.00
C ILE A 13 0.87 3.97 2.65
N GLU A 14 0.38 4.89 1.83
CA GLU A 14 -0.38 6.05 2.27
C GLU A 14 -1.84 5.89 1.84
N THR A 15 -2.75 6.37 2.68
CA THR A 15 -4.18 6.28 2.43
C THR A 15 -4.88 7.62 2.64
N THR A 16 -6.03 7.80 2.01
CA THR A 16 -6.90 8.92 2.37
C THR A 16 -7.28 8.81 3.85
N CYS A 17 -7.26 9.93 4.55
CA CYS A 17 -7.49 9.97 5.99
C CYS A 17 -8.08 11.31 6.43
N TRP A 18 -8.63 11.31 7.64
CA TRP A 18 -9.31 12.47 8.24
C TRP A 18 -8.96 12.54 9.73
N PRO A 19 -9.12 13.71 10.35
CA PRO A 19 -8.99 13.82 11.79
C PRO A 19 -9.95 12.86 12.51
N ARG A 20 -9.59 12.44 13.70
CA ARG A 20 -10.42 11.56 14.50
C ARG A 20 -11.82 12.16 14.73
N GLY A 21 -12.84 11.40 14.38
CA GLY A 21 -14.25 11.83 14.50
C GLY A 21 -14.76 12.67 13.34
N GLU A 22 -13.92 12.97 12.33
CA GLU A 22 -14.28 13.79 11.16
C GLU A 22 -14.34 12.98 9.87
N THR A 23 -14.39 11.66 9.94
CA THR A 23 -14.54 10.81 8.77
C THR A 23 -15.87 11.11 8.06
N PRO A 24 -15.86 11.41 6.75
CA PRO A 24 -17.08 11.67 6.01
C PRO A 24 -18.03 10.48 6.05
N LYS A 25 -19.32 10.76 6.01
CA LYS A 25 -20.35 9.73 5.95
C LYS A 25 -20.76 9.46 4.52
N MET A 26 -21.04 8.19 4.23
CA MET A 26 -21.70 7.77 2.99
C MET A 26 -23.19 8.10 3.06
N GLU A 27 -23.88 8.00 1.92
CA GLU A 27 -25.33 8.25 1.86
C GLU A 27 -26.14 7.38 2.82
N ASP A 28 -25.66 6.17 3.08
CA ASP A 28 -26.30 5.23 4.01
C ASP A 28 -25.93 5.45 5.51
N GLY A 29 -25.17 6.52 5.81
CA GLY A 29 -24.78 6.91 7.16
C GLY A 29 -23.53 6.19 7.71
N ARG A 30 -22.95 5.24 6.96
CA ARG A 30 -21.71 4.57 7.36
C ARG A 30 -20.51 5.47 7.14
N ASP A 31 -19.41 5.20 7.85
CA ASP A 31 -18.16 5.90 7.63
C ASP A 31 -17.58 5.57 6.24
N THR A 32 -17.10 6.60 5.55
CA THR A 32 -16.35 6.43 4.32
C THR A 32 -15.06 5.65 4.61
N LYS A 33 -14.75 4.66 3.78
CA LYS A 33 -13.53 3.87 3.90
C LYS A 33 -12.36 4.61 3.25
N SER A 34 -11.20 4.60 3.93
CA SER A 34 -9.98 5.12 3.35
C SER A 34 -9.51 4.28 2.16
N GLU A 35 -8.85 4.91 1.21
CA GLU A 35 -8.31 4.27 0.00
C GLU A 35 -6.81 4.53 -0.11
N ILE A 36 -6.08 3.56 -0.68
CA ILE A 36 -4.65 3.71 -0.97
C ILE A 36 -4.44 4.82 -1.99
N ILE A 37 -3.50 5.72 -1.69
CA ILE A 37 -3.09 6.81 -2.57
C ILE A 37 -1.60 6.75 -2.94
N GLU A 38 -0.80 5.98 -2.21
CA GLU A 38 0.58 5.68 -2.60
C GLU A 38 0.97 4.29 -2.09
N ILE A 39 1.76 3.58 -2.90
CA ILE A 39 2.44 2.36 -2.50
C ILE A 39 3.94 2.61 -2.65
N GLY A 40 4.64 2.76 -1.54
CA GLY A 40 6.09 2.77 -1.50
C GLY A 40 6.60 1.33 -1.42
N ILE A 41 7.56 0.99 -2.26
CA ILE A 41 8.10 -0.37 -2.34
C ILE A 41 9.59 -0.34 -2.68
N CYS A 42 10.35 -1.23 -2.07
CA CYS A 42 11.74 -1.47 -2.43
C CYS A 42 12.14 -2.92 -2.16
N LEU A 43 13.32 -3.30 -2.60
CA LEU A 43 13.95 -4.58 -2.30
C LEU A 43 15.14 -4.36 -1.36
N LEU A 44 15.17 -5.11 -0.25
CA LEU A 44 16.30 -5.19 0.65
C LEU A 44 17.04 -6.51 0.41
N ASP A 45 18.27 -6.43 -0.05
CA ASP A 45 19.15 -7.60 -0.18
C ASP A 45 19.58 -8.11 1.20
N ILE A 46 19.33 -9.39 1.46
CA ILE A 46 19.60 -9.98 2.79
C ILE A 46 21.10 -10.06 3.08
N ASN A 47 21.91 -10.29 2.07
CA ASN A 47 23.34 -10.49 2.21
C ASN A 47 24.12 -9.17 2.23
N THR A 48 23.86 -8.30 1.26
CA THR A 48 24.62 -7.04 1.10
C THR A 48 24.04 -5.91 1.95
N LYS A 49 22.76 -6.02 2.39
CA LYS A 49 22.01 -4.97 3.08
C LYS A 49 21.70 -3.75 2.17
N GLU A 50 21.90 -3.88 0.89
CA GLU A 50 21.56 -2.83 -0.07
C GLU A 50 20.08 -2.75 -0.33
N ILE A 51 19.59 -1.52 -0.46
CA ILE A 51 18.23 -1.22 -0.88
C ILE A 51 18.26 -0.87 -2.37
N THR A 52 17.43 -1.57 -3.14
CA THR A 52 17.32 -1.37 -4.60
C THR A 52 15.88 -1.26 -5.03
N MET A 53 15.65 -0.81 -6.25
CA MET A 53 14.33 -0.71 -6.89
C MET A 53 13.31 0.06 -6.04
N SER A 54 13.76 1.08 -5.33
CA SER A 54 12.89 1.94 -4.53
C SER A 54 12.00 2.78 -5.44
N LYS A 55 10.68 2.71 -5.22
CA LYS A 55 9.69 3.44 -6.02
C LYS A 55 8.42 3.73 -5.22
N GLY A 56 7.81 4.90 -5.47
CA GLY A 56 6.46 5.23 -5.05
C GLY A 56 5.49 5.14 -6.23
N TYR A 57 4.44 4.36 -6.07
CA TYR A 57 3.34 4.28 -7.03
C TYR A 57 2.19 5.14 -6.55
N ILE A 58 1.93 6.24 -7.23
CA ILE A 58 0.80 7.12 -6.91
C ILE A 58 -0.48 6.48 -7.46
N ILE A 59 -1.47 6.35 -6.58
CA ILE A 59 -2.74 5.72 -6.88
C ILE A 59 -3.87 6.75 -6.82
N LYS A 60 -4.68 6.76 -7.86
CA LYS A 60 -5.89 7.60 -7.88
C LYS A 60 -7.00 6.92 -7.09
N PRO A 61 -7.48 7.52 -5.98
CA PRO A 61 -8.63 6.98 -5.25
C PRO A 61 -9.90 7.09 -6.08
N GLU A 62 -10.82 6.13 -5.91
CA GLU A 62 -12.07 6.09 -6.68
C GLU A 62 -13.20 6.86 -6.00
N ASN A 63 -13.28 6.83 -4.68
CA ASN A 63 -14.42 7.29 -3.91
C ASN A 63 -14.11 8.38 -2.88
N THR A 64 -12.84 8.68 -2.66
CA THR A 64 -12.39 9.64 -1.66
C THR A 64 -11.53 10.73 -2.27
N THR A 65 -11.41 11.84 -1.55
CA THR A 65 -10.55 12.98 -1.92
C THR A 65 -9.54 13.25 -0.80
N ILE A 66 -8.51 14.01 -1.11
CA ILE A 66 -7.47 14.39 -0.17
C ILE A 66 -7.99 15.51 0.73
N SER A 67 -8.12 15.23 2.04
CA SER A 67 -8.42 16.26 3.04
C SER A 67 -7.17 17.07 3.35
N SER A 68 -7.33 18.26 3.93
CA SER A 68 -6.20 19.07 4.42
C SER A 68 -5.35 18.29 5.44
N PHE A 69 -6.00 17.52 6.29
CA PHE A 69 -5.32 16.64 7.25
C PHE A 69 -4.46 15.58 6.55
N CYS A 70 -5.01 14.93 5.53
CA CYS A 70 -4.30 13.94 4.72
C CYS A 70 -3.10 14.57 3.99
N GLU A 71 -3.29 15.74 3.37
CA GLU A 71 -2.21 16.47 2.70
C GLU A 71 -1.07 16.81 3.67
N ASN A 72 -1.40 17.30 4.86
CA ASN A 72 -0.39 17.63 5.88
C ASN A 72 0.38 16.40 6.35
N LEU A 73 -0.28 15.24 6.45
CA LEU A 73 0.32 14.01 6.93
C LEU A 73 1.16 13.30 5.86
N THR A 74 0.65 13.21 4.64
CA THR A 74 1.25 12.44 3.54
C THR A 74 2.06 13.28 2.57
N THR A 75 1.89 14.59 2.58
CA THR A 75 2.40 15.57 1.60
C THR A 75 1.81 15.45 0.19
N LEU A 76 0.93 14.48 -0.04
CA LEU A 76 0.25 14.29 -1.33
C LEU A 76 -0.95 15.23 -1.46
N LYS A 77 -1.03 15.91 -2.59
CA LYS A 77 -2.14 16.80 -2.93
C LYS A 77 -3.13 16.10 -3.85
N GLN A 78 -4.33 16.67 -3.95
CA GLN A 78 -5.36 16.14 -4.86
C GLN A 78 -4.85 16.07 -6.30
N GLU A 79 -4.15 17.09 -6.79
CA GLU A 79 -3.57 17.10 -8.13
C GLU A 79 -2.55 15.99 -8.38
N ASP A 80 -1.84 15.55 -7.35
CA ASP A 80 -0.85 14.46 -7.46
C ASP A 80 -1.57 13.12 -7.66
N VAL A 81 -2.57 12.83 -6.83
CA VAL A 81 -3.30 11.56 -6.90
C VAL A 81 -4.23 11.49 -8.12
N ASP A 82 -4.72 12.62 -8.61
CA ASP A 82 -5.54 12.66 -9.83
C ASP A 82 -4.76 12.21 -11.08
N LYS A 83 -3.44 12.35 -11.06
CA LYS A 83 -2.53 11.89 -12.11
C LYS A 83 -2.05 10.46 -11.89
N GLY A 84 -2.40 9.86 -10.77
CA GLY A 84 -2.02 8.49 -10.41
C GLY A 84 -2.70 7.45 -11.29
N GLN A 85 -2.17 6.24 -11.21
CA GLN A 85 -2.78 5.08 -11.86
C GLN A 85 -3.85 4.45 -10.96
N SER A 86 -4.66 3.57 -11.53
CA SER A 86 -5.61 2.80 -10.74
C SER A 86 -4.88 1.79 -9.85
N LEU A 87 -5.50 1.42 -8.72
CA LEU A 87 -4.97 0.37 -7.84
C LEU A 87 -4.82 -0.96 -8.59
N VAL A 88 -5.79 -1.30 -9.43
CA VAL A 88 -5.74 -2.51 -10.28
C VAL A 88 -4.49 -2.52 -11.14
N SER A 89 -4.18 -1.42 -11.82
CA SER A 89 -2.99 -1.30 -12.67
C SER A 89 -1.71 -1.49 -11.89
N ALA A 90 -1.56 -0.80 -10.75
CA ALA A 90 -0.37 -0.91 -9.91
C ALA A 90 -0.18 -2.35 -9.39
N LEU A 91 -1.21 -2.93 -8.81
CA LEU A 91 -1.15 -4.28 -8.22
C LEU A 91 -1.07 -5.40 -9.26
N SER A 92 -1.35 -5.12 -10.53
CA SER A 92 -1.12 -6.07 -11.62
C SER A 92 0.34 -6.13 -12.06
N ASN A 93 1.08 -5.03 -11.93
CA ASN A 93 2.48 -4.94 -12.37
C ASN A 93 3.49 -5.27 -11.26
N ILE A 94 3.22 -4.88 -10.03
CA ILE A 94 4.12 -5.08 -8.88
C ILE A 94 4.56 -6.54 -8.70
N PRO A 95 3.70 -7.56 -8.81
CA PRO A 95 4.10 -8.95 -8.65
C PRO A 95 5.21 -9.41 -9.59
N ASP A 96 5.18 -8.98 -10.82
CA ASP A 96 6.19 -9.38 -11.82
C ASP A 96 7.49 -8.63 -11.63
N ILE A 97 7.43 -7.33 -11.31
CA ILE A 97 8.60 -6.48 -11.12
C ILE A 97 9.40 -6.87 -9.88
N TYR A 98 8.70 -7.11 -8.76
CA TYR A 98 9.33 -7.35 -7.46
C TYR A 98 9.29 -8.82 -7.01
N MET A 99 8.68 -9.70 -7.78
CA MET A 99 8.48 -11.12 -7.46
C MET A 99 7.76 -11.32 -6.12
N THR A 100 6.80 -10.44 -5.82
CA THR A 100 6.14 -10.37 -4.51
C THR A 100 5.39 -11.65 -4.08
N PRO A 101 4.82 -12.46 -4.98
CA PRO A 101 4.19 -13.71 -4.56
C PRO A 101 5.20 -14.78 -4.08
N ARG A 102 6.47 -14.61 -4.41
CA ARG A 102 7.52 -15.60 -4.12
C ARG A 102 8.49 -15.15 -3.03
N ARG A 103 8.54 -13.86 -2.70
CA ARG A 103 9.42 -13.28 -1.69
C ARG A 103 8.70 -13.06 -0.38
N VAL A 104 9.44 -13.08 0.71
CA VAL A 104 8.98 -12.51 1.98
C VAL A 104 8.82 -11.01 1.80
N TRP A 105 7.79 -10.45 2.37
CA TRP A 105 7.59 -9.01 2.39
C TRP A 105 7.36 -8.49 3.80
N SER A 106 7.57 -7.21 4.00
CA SER A 106 7.52 -6.58 5.31
C SER A 106 6.84 -5.23 5.27
N SER A 107 6.23 -4.87 6.40
CA SER A 107 5.71 -3.53 6.68
C SER A 107 5.85 -3.24 8.18
N TYR A 108 5.69 -1.97 8.56
CA TYR A 108 5.74 -1.57 9.96
C TYR A 108 4.34 -1.68 10.57
N GLY A 109 4.06 -2.77 11.26
CA GLY A 109 2.74 -3.12 11.77
C GLY A 109 1.93 -3.95 10.78
N PHE A 110 0.65 -4.16 11.09
CA PHE A 110 -0.28 -4.92 10.25
C PHE A 110 -1.19 -4.03 9.40
N PHE A 111 -1.17 -2.72 9.60
CA PHE A 111 -2.07 -1.79 8.90
C PHE A 111 -1.99 -1.95 7.39
N ASP A 112 -0.78 -1.93 6.82
CA ASP A 112 -0.57 -2.01 5.37
C ASP A 112 -1.10 -3.32 4.80
N LYS A 113 -0.77 -4.43 5.46
CA LYS A 113 -1.23 -5.77 5.08
C LYS A 113 -2.76 -5.87 5.09
N ASP A 114 -3.36 -5.45 6.18
CA ASP A 114 -4.81 -5.54 6.36
C ASP A 114 -5.54 -4.62 5.37
N HIS A 115 -5.01 -3.42 5.16
CA HIS A 115 -5.59 -2.46 4.23
C HIS A 115 -5.52 -2.93 2.78
N ILE A 116 -4.36 -3.40 2.34
CA ILE A 116 -4.18 -3.97 0.99
C ILE A 116 -5.13 -5.17 0.79
N SER A 117 -5.20 -6.06 1.78
CA SER A 117 -6.08 -7.23 1.72
C SER A 117 -7.55 -6.82 1.57
N ARG A 118 -7.98 -5.81 2.31
CA ARG A 118 -9.35 -5.30 2.25
C ARG A 118 -9.68 -4.72 0.87
N GLU A 119 -8.85 -3.83 0.35
CA GLU A 119 -9.12 -3.23 -0.95
C GLU A 119 -9.05 -4.24 -2.09
N CYS A 120 -8.13 -5.20 -2.02
CA CYS A 120 -8.07 -6.30 -2.99
C CYS A 120 -9.36 -7.11 -2.98
N TYR A 121 -9.86 -7.47 -1.79
CA TYR A 121 -11.12 -8.20 -1.65
C TYR A 121 -12.31 -7.41 -2.20
N GLU A 122 -12.46 -6.16 -1.79
CA GLU A 122 -13.58 -5.29 -2.21
C GLU A 122 -13.58 -5.02 -3.72
N LYS A 123 -12.41 -4.82 -4.30
CA LYS A 123 -12.23 -4.49 -5.72
C LYS A 123 -12.03 -5.73 -6.61
N ARG A 124 -12.08 -6.93 -6.04
CA ARG A 124 -11.85 -8.20 -6.74
C ARG A 124 -10.50 -8.27 -7.46
N ILE A 125 -9.48 -7.73 -6.83
CA ILE A 125 -8.09 -7.77 -7.29
C ILE A 125 -7.41 -8.98 -6.66
N LYS A 126 -6.63 -9.72 -7.45
CA LYS A 126 -5.79 -10.78 -6.90
C LYS A 126 -4.77 -10.19 -5.93
N TYR A 127 -4.70 -10.73 -4.70
CA TYR A 127 -3.75 -10.30 -3.69
C TYR A 127 -2.30 -10.46 -4.21
N PRO A 128 -1.48 -9.39 -4.23
CA PRO A 128 -0.22 -9.38 -4.96
C PRO A 128 0.98 -9.92 -4.19
N PHE A 129 0.84 -10.16 -2.88
CA PHE A 129 1.96 -10.54 -2.02
C PHE A 129 1.88 -12.00 -1.58
N SER A 130 3.01 -12.55 -1.13
CA SER A 130 3.03 -13.88 -0.51
C SER A 130 2.36 -13.83 0.88
N GLN A 131 2.03 -14.99 1.42
CA GLN A 131 1.53 -15.10 2.80
C GLN A 131 2.63 -14.91 3.86
N ARG A 132 3.90 -14.82 3.43
CA ARG A 132 5.05 -14.63 4.31
C ARG A 132 5.28 -13.15 4.57
N HIS A 133 4.64 -12.66 5.60
CA HIS A 133 4.74 -11.25 6.03
C HIS A 133 5.54 -11.12 7.32
N LEU A 134 6.46 -10.17 7.36
CA LEU A 134 7.19 -9.75 8.54
C LEU A 134 6.63 -8.44 9.06
N ASN A 135 6.11 -8.46 10.27
CA ASN A 135 5.73 -7.24 10.97
C ASN A 135 6.97 -6.67 11.66
N VAL A 136 7.61 -5.69 11.03
CA VAL A 136 8.86 -5.08 11.53
C VAL A 136 8.66 -4.41 12.90
N LYS A 137 7.46 -3.91 13.18
CA LYS A 137 7.13 -3.29 14.48
C LYS A 137 7.35 -4.24 15.66
N THR A 138 7.10 -5.53 15.48
CA THR A 138 7.28 -6.52 16.56
C THR A 138 8.73 -6.92 16.78
N MET A 139 9.67 -6.47 15.94
CA MET A 139 11.09 -6.76 16.04
C MET A 139 11.84 -5.73 16.92
N PHE A 140 11.18 -4.71 17.38
CA PHE A 140 11.69 -3.65 18.24
C PHE A 140 10.86 -3.55 19.54
#